data_16ea1790bffc9ef04868ed34fc853d9a
#
_entry.id   16ea1790bffc9ef04868ed34fc853d9a
#
_cell.length_a   1.000
_cell.length_b   1.000
_cell.length_c   1.000
_cell.angle_alpha   90.00
_cell.angle_beta   90.00
_cell.angle_gamma   90.00
#
_symmetry.space_group_name_H-M   'P 1'
#
loop_
_entity.id
_entity.type
_entity.pdbx_description
1 polymer ?
#
loop_
_entity_poly.entity_id
_entity_poly.type
_entity_poly.pdbx_seq_one_letter_code
_entity_poly.pdbx_strand_id
1 'polypeptide(L)'
;MAVYKGYTPCPWQREVHNFLGTAKNSGKIAVVKSKRQCGKSFMCENQLLFYAINYKFTTNAMITPTLSQARKVFKELCNAIVATGVIKSKNASLLELELINGSQIFFKSAEQKDSLRGFTISGILILDEATFLSDDILELVMPWCNVHKAPILMVSTPKMKQGFYYRYFMRGLTNDGIVKSFDWNNYDTSRFLSNEQLAEYEKLMPKAQFRTEYLGEFADDNCGVFEGFRSCVLSEPKPYKKLYIGIDWANGGGNDDTVISALNENGEQVFLFYFNTKSNYKQIEFIGNFLEEHKNSVALVVPELNSIGTPMTEYLQRRCPWCNIQGHNTTNASKNDIVNKLQLAFEQQKIHIINDEKQLMELSMYTLEFNINTKSITYNAPQGFNDDICIALALSWKAFDIGANVGQYYFYIN
;
A
#
# COMPACT_ATOMS: atom_id res chain seq x y z
N MET A 1 30.01 13.98 22.17
CA MET A 1 29.07 13.49 21.12
C MET A 1 28.47 14.74 20.49
N ALA A 2 28.87 15.13 19.27
CA ALA A 2 28.14 16.18 18.54
C ALA A 2 26.82 15.60 18.10
N VAL A 3 25.80 15.80 18.91
CA VAL A 3 24.44 15.42 18.64
C VAL A 3 23.75 16.62 17.98
N TYR A 4 23.01 16.40 16.95
CA TYR A 4 22.08 17.35 16.39
C TYR A 4 21.32 18.05 17.53
N LYS A 5 21.41 19.39 17.61
CA LYS A 5 20.83 20.15 18.72
C LYS A 5 19.32 19.96 18.76
N GLY A 6 18.81 19.24 19.75
CA GLY A 6 17.42 18.92 19.92
C GLY A 6 17.03 17.44 19.68
N TYR A 7 17.97 16.56 19.27
CA TYR A 7 17.68 15.13 19.18
C TYR A 7 17.94 14.43 20.52
N THR A 8 16.89 13.90 21.11
CA THR A 8 16.97 12.98 22.24
C THR A 8 16.37 11.65 21.81
N PRO A 9 17.20 10.60 21.62
CA PRO A 9 16.69 9.32 21.14
C PRO A 9 15.76 8.68 22.16
N CYS A 10 14.64 8.14 21.67
CA CYS A 10 13.78 7.26 22.44
C CYS A 10 14.52 5.98 22.87
N PRO A 11 14.03 5.22 23.86
CA PRO A 11 14.67 3.99 24.28
C PRO A 11 14.97 3.03 23.12
N TRP A 12 13.99 2.82 22.24
CA TRP A 12 14.12 1.93 21.06
C TRP A 12 15.10 2.45 20.01
N GLN A 13 15.18 3.76 19.79
CA GLN A 13 16.19 4.36 18.90
C GLN A 13 17.60 4.24 19.50
N ARG A 14 17.72 4.41 20.81
CA ARG A 14 18.99 4.28 21.53
C ARG A 14 19.58 2.89 21.42
N GLU A 15 18.78 1.85 21.43
CA GLU A 15 19.25 0.48 21.24
C GLU A 15 19.89 0.27 19.85
N VAL A 16 19.29 0.82 18.80
CA VAL A 16 19.85 0.77 17.45
C VAL A 16 21.17 1.54 17.37
N HIS A 17 21.21 2.75 17.94
CA HIS A 17 22.42 3.55 18.00
C HIS A 17 23.55 2.83 18.75
N ASN A 18 23.23 2.19 19.89
CA ASN A 18 24.21 1.46 20.68
C ASN A 18 24.73 0.22 19.93
N PHE A 19 23.87 -0.51 19.21
CA PHE A 19 24.29 -1.66 18.42
C PHE A 19 25.21 -1.28 17.28
N LEU A 20 24.84 -0.29 16.48
CA LEU A 20 25.70 0.24 15.41
C LEU A 20 27.01 0.80 15.98
N GLY A 21 26.92 1.36 17.20
CA GLY A 21 28.08 1.81 17.97
C GLY A 21 28.83 2.95 17.32
N THR A 22 30.09 3.10 17.75
CA THR A 22 31.00 4.16 17.28
C THR A 22 32.01 3.68 16.24
N ALA A 23 32.06 2.37 15.97
CA ALA A 23 33.04 1.81 15.02
C ALA A 23 32.50 1.83 13.59
N LYS A 24 33.02 2.72 12.75
CA LYS A 24 32.67 2.83 11.32
C LYS A 24 32.96 1.58 10.48
N ASN A 25 33.85 0.70 10.94
CA ASN A 25 34.30 -0.51 10.22
C ASN A 25 33.76 -1.80 10.89
N SER A 26 32.58 -1.74 11.46
CA SER A 26 32.03 -2.87 12.23
C SER A 26 31.43 -3.98 11.39
N GLY A 27 31.04 -3.70 10.14
CA GLY A 27 30.28 -4.62 9.29
C GLY A 27 28.91 -5.01 9.84
N LYS A 28 28.43 -4.31 10.88
CA LYS A 28 27.13 -4.61 11.53
C LYS A 28 25.96 -4.21 10.65
N ILE A 29 24.91 -5.00 10.74
CA ILE A 29 23.65 -4.75 10.03
C ILE A 29 22.53 -4.68 11.06
N ALA A 30 21.92 -3.50 11.22
CA ALA A 30 20.75 -3.29 12.04
C ALA A 30 19.50 -3.34 11.15
N VAL A 31 18.51 -4.13 11.54
CA VAL A 31 17.23 -4.25 10.83
C VAL A 31 16.12 -3.80 11.77
N VAL A 32 15.45 -2.70 11.44
CA VAL A 32 14.44 -2.09 12.30
C VAL A 32 13.06 -2.25 11.71
N LYS A 33 12.22 -3.02 12.38
CA LYS A 33 10.78 -3.15 12.10
C LYS A 33 9.99 -2.22 13.01
N SER A 34 9.11 -1.42 12.43
CA SER A 34 8.33 -0.44 13.19
C SER A 34 7.03 -0.10 12.48
N LYS A 35 5.99 0.14 13.24
CA LYS A 35 4.75 0.75 12.75
C LYS A 35 4.99 2.20 12.28
N ARG A 36 3.97 2.81 11.65
CA ARG A 36 4.02 4.21 11.21
C ARG A 36 4.24 5.16 12.39
N GLN A 37 4.83 6.33 12.09
CA GLN A 37 4.97 7.46 13.01
C GLN A 37 5.78 7.17 14.30
N CYS A 38 6.72 6.23 14.28
CA CYS A 38 7.59 5.93 15.43
C CYS A 38 8.98 6.59 15.36
N GLY A 39 9.15 7.57 14.48
CA GLY A 39 10.40 8.34 14.38
C GLY A 39 11.54 7.63 13.63
N LYS A 40 11.21 6.71 12.67
CA LYS A 40 12.18 6.00 11.81
C LYS A 40 13.12 6.95 11.08
N SER A 41 12.56 7.80 10.22
CA SER A 41 13.33 8.70 9.35
C SER A 41 14.21 9.65 10.17
N PHE A 42 13.67 10.18 11.27
CA PHE A 42 14.41 11.05 12.17
C PHE A 42 15.61 10.35 12.82
N MET A 43 15.47 9.07 13.20
CA MET A 43 16.59 8.26 13.69
C MET A 43 17.63 8.03 12.59
N CYS A 44 17.19 7.73 11.36
CA CYS A 44 18.08 7.53 10.21
C CYS A 44 18.92 8.76 9.91
N GLU A 45 18.30 9.95 9.86
CA GLU A 45 19.00 11.23 9.66
C GLU A 45 20.06 11.48 10.72
N ASN A 46 19.71 11.26 11.99
CA ASN A 46 20.66 11.47 13.09
C ASN A 46 21.80 10.45 13.09
N GLN A 47 21.53 9.19 12.70
CA GLN A 47 22.56 8.19 12.55
C GLN A 47 23.51 8.52 11.40
N LEU A 48 22.97 9.00 10.28
CA LEU A 48 23.74 9.45 9.12
C LEU A 48 24.68 10.62 9.48
N LEU A 49 24.12 11.64 10.15
CA LEU A 49 24.88 12.80 10.63
C LEU A 49 25.94 12.40 11.65
N PHE A 50 25.63 11.46 12.55
CA PHE A 50 26.60 10.98 13.53
C PHE A 50 27.87 10.46 12.85
N TYR A 51 27.74 9.61 11.83
CA TYR A 51 28.89 9.09 11.10
C TYR A 51 29.60 10.18 10.29
N ALA A 52 28.87 11.03 9.59
CA ALA A 52 29.46 12.07 8.75
C ALA A 52 30.18 13.15 9.53
N ILE A 53 29.72 13.48 10.74
CA ILE A 53 30.35 14.55 11.58
C ILE A 53 31.52 14.00 12.41
N ASN A 54 31.36 12.82 13.02
CA ASN A 54 32.37 12.31 13.96
C ASN A 54 33.55 11.63 13.27
N TYR A 55 33.42 11.22 12.01
CA TYR A 55 34.49 10.61 11.23
C TYR A 55 34.79 11.45 10.00
N LYS A 56 36.04 11.97 9.93
CA LYS A 56 36.51 12.78 8.80
C LYS A 56 36.66 11.95 7.54
N PHE A 57 36.40 12.55 6.38
CA PHE A 57 36.59 11.97 5.06
C PHE A 57 35.80 10.68 4.83
N THR A 58 34.62 10.56 5.47
CA THR A 58 33.74 9.41 5.25
C THR A 58 32.76 9.65 4.11
N THR A 59 32.47 8.59 3.40
CA THR A 59 31.38 8.52 2.42
C THR A 59 30.20 7.81 3.06
N ASN A 60 29.05 8.47 3.08
CA ASN A 60 27.82 7.97 3.68
C ASN A 60 26.70 8.01 2.63
N ALA A 61 25.77 7.07 2.67
CA ALA A 61 24.65 7.08 1.75
C ALA A 61 23.33 6.71 2.43
N MET A 62 22.25 7.30 1.93
CA MET A 62 20.89 6.92 2.26
C MET A 62 20.13 6.62 0.97
N ILE A 63 19.52 5.45 0.89
CA ILE A 63 18.74 5.00 -0.24
C ILE A 63 17.29 4.94 0.17
N THR A 64 16.45 5.57 -0.63
CA THR A 64 15.00 5.56 -0.48
C THR A 64 14.33 4.89 -1.68
N PRO A 65 13.12 4.41 -1.56
CA PRO A 65 12.37 3.87 -2.68
C PRO A 65 12.22 4.86 -3.86
N THR A 66 11.85 6.10 -3.60
CA THR A 66 11.55 7.09 -4.66
C THR A 66 12.47 8.31 -4.60
N LEU A 67 12.65 8.97 -5.75
CA LEU A 67 13.40 10.21 -5.83
C LEU A 67 12.73 11.34 -5.01
N SER A 68 11.41 11.35 -4.95
CA SER A 68 10.64 12.30 -4.13
C SER A 68 10.99 12.18 -2.64
N GLN A 69 11.08 10.94 -2.13
CA GLN A 69 11.50 10.68 -0.75
C GLN A 69 12.95 11.10 -0.51
N ALA A 70 13.87 10.76 -1.43
CA ALA A 70 15.27 11.19 -1.33
C ALA A 70 15.38 12.72 -1.26
N ARG A 71 14.66 13.46 -2.10
CA ARG A 71 14.64 14.93 -2.09
C ARG A 71 14.09 15.50 -0.77
N LYS A 72 13.04 14.88 -0.25
CA LYS A 72 12.43 15.29 1.02
C LYS A 72 13.46 15.18 2.15
N VAL A 73 14.06 14.01 2.34
CA VAL A 73 15.05 13.77 3.40
C VAL A 73 16.29 14.68 3.24
N PHE A 74 16.80 14.82 2.01
CA PHE A 74 17.89 15.75 1.71
C PHE A 74 17.57 17.18 2.16
N LYS A 75 16.38 17.69 1.84
CA LYS A 75 15.94 19.04 2.22
C LYS A 75 15.80 19.18 3.74
N GLU A 76 15.20 18.20 4.40
CA GLU A 76 15.01 18.18 5.85
C GLU A 76 16.35 18.19 6.57
N LEU A 77 17.29 17.33 6.17
CA LEU A 77 18.61 17.25 6.75
C LEU A 77 19.43 18.55 6.50
N CYS A 78 19.39 19.11 5.28
CA CYS A 78 20.04 20.40 5.00
C CYS A 78 19.51 21.52 5.90
N ASN A 79 18.20 21.65 6.02
CA ASN A 79 17.57 22.68 6.86
C ASN A 79 17.94 22.51 8.32
N ALA A 80 18.04 21.28 8.75
CA ALA A 80 18.37 20.92 10.11
C ALA A 80 19.77 21.34 10.53
N ILE A 81 20.77 21.30 9.63
CA ILE A 81 22.17 21.57 9.95
C ILE A 81 22.70 22.88 9.36
N VAL A 82 21.93 23.61 8.57
CA VAL A 82 22.41 24.86 7.90
C VAL A 82 22.91 25.88 8.90
N ALA A 83 22.23 26.05 10.02
CA ALA A 83 22.64 27.01 11.06
C ALA A 83 23.93 26.63 11.85
N THR A 84 24.38 25.39 11.70
CA THR A 84 25.58 24.90 12.39
C THR A 84 26.89 25.26 11.67
N GLY A 85 26.79 25.68 10.41
CA GLY A 85 27.97 26.02 9.58
C GLY A 85 28.83 24.80 9.17
N VAL A 86 28.32 23.56 9.34
CA VAL A 86 29.07 22.32 9.02
C VAL A 86 29.02 21.95 7.53
N ILE A 87 28.15 22.56 6.76
CA ILE A 87 28.02 22.30 5.31
C ILE A 87 29.10 23.10 4.58
N LYS A 88 30.00 22.41 3.87
CA LYS A 88 30.98 23.02 2.97
C LYS A 88 30.37 23.31 1.60
N SER A 89 29.70 22.32 1.03
CA SER A 89 28.95 22.44 -0.26
C SER A 89 27.74 21.57 -0.31
N LYS A 90 26.76 21.95 -1.11
CA LYS A 90 25.56 21.15 -1.39
C LYS A 90 25.22 21.18 -2.87
N ASN A 91 24.86 20.02 -3.42
CA ASN A 91 24.32 19.88 -4.77
C ASN A 91 22.89 19.35 -4.70
N ALA A 92 21.92 20.24 -4.90
CA ALA A 92 20.50 19.87 -4.82
C ALA A 92 20.01 19.05 -6.02
N SER A 93 20.69 19.08 -7.16
CA SER A 93 20.35 18.29 -8.34
C SER A 93 20.79 16.84 -8.18
N LEU A 94 22.00 16.61 -7.65
CA LEU A 94 22.55 15.29 -7.39
C LEU A 94 22.19 14.73 -6.01
N LEU A 95 21.59 15.56 -5.14
CA LEU A 95 21.26 15.27 -3.74
C LEU A 95 22.49 14.86 -2.93
N GLU A 96 23.52 15.71 -2.97
CA GLU A 96 24.82 15.47 -2.36
C GLU A 96 25.22 16.60 -1.42
N LEU A 97 25.81 16.24 -0.28
CA LEU A 97 26.36 17.15 0.69
C LEU A 97 27.84 16.85 0.92
N GLU A 98 28.66 17.88 1.02
CA GLU A 98 30.03 17.83 1.55
C GLU A 98 30.10 18.63 2.83
N LEU A 99 30.64 18.04 3.87
CA LEU A 99 30.89 18.69 5.17
C LEU A 99 32.28 19.27 5.24
N ILE A 100 32.48 20.27 6.13
CA ILE A 100 33.76 20.94 6.33
C ILE A 100 34.91 20.01 6.77
N ASN A 101 34.56 18.83 7.34
CA ASN A 101 35.52 17.79 7.72
C ASN A 101 35.91 16.86 6.57
N GLY A 102 35.43 17.15 5.33
CA GLY A 102 35.65 16.35 4.12
C GLY A 102 34.76 15.12 3.97
N SER A 103 33.81 14.92 4.87
CA SER A 103 32.85 13.82 4.72
C SER A 103 31.73 14.15 3.71
N GLN A 104 31.28 13.15 3.00
CA GLN A 104 30.23 13.25 1.99
C GLN A 104 28.99 12.44 2.36
N ILE A 105 27.83 12.95 1.98
CA ILE A 105 26.54 12.29 2.16
C ILE A 105 25.79 12.28 0.83
N PHE A 106 25.40 11.11 0.37
CA PHE A 106 24.66 10.89 -0.87
C PHE A 106 23.25 10.40 -0.57
N PHE A 107 22.26 11.03 -1.20
CA PHE A 107 20.88 10.55 -1.17
C PHE A 107 20.53 10.01 -2.55
N LYS A 108 20.15 8.75 -2.63
CA LYS A 108 19.86 8.06 -3.89
C LYS A 108 18.50 7.40 -3.82
N SER A 109 17.91 7.12 -4.97
CA SER A 109 16.64 6.40 -5.04
C SER A 109 16.77 5.10 -5.83
N ALA A 110 15.98 4.10 -5.44
CA ALA A 110 15.90 2.83 -6.15
C ALA A 110 15.31 2.95 -7.57
N GLU A 111 14.57 4.02 -7.85
CA GLU A 111 14.04 4.31 -9.20
C GLU A 111 15.16 4.57 -10.22
N GLN A 112 16.31 5.02 -9.77
CA GLN A 112 17.46 5.38 -10.62
C GLN A 112 18.59 4.37 -10.47
N LYS A 113 18.33 3.09 -10.81
CA LYS A 113 19.28 1.97 -10.64
C LYS A 113 20.67 2.24 -11.20
N ASP A 114 20.76 2.88 -12.37
CA ASP A 114 22.06 3.17 -13.01
C ASP A 114 22.89 4.16 -12.18
N SER A 115 22.25 5.06 -11.43
CA SER A 115 22.94 6.00 -10.55
C SER A 115 23.49 5.36 -9.27
N LEU A 116 23.16 4.09 -9.02
CA LEU A 116 23.63 3.33 -7.87
C LEU A 116 24.93 2.57 -8.11
N ARG A 117 25.58 2.72 -9.27
CA ARG A 117 26.84 2.02 -9.57
C ARG A 117 28.04 2.85 -9.15
N GLY A 118 29.11 2.18 -8.70
CA GLY A 118 30.43 2.80 -8.53
C GLY A 118 30.69 3.54 -7.21
N PHE A 119 29.88 3.30 -6.16
CA PHE A 119 30.10 3.88 -4.85
C PHE A 119 30.94 2.98 -3.93
N THR A 120 31.65 3.59 -2.99
CA THR A 120 32.30 2.92 -1.87
C THR A 120 31.95 3.68 -0.59
N ILE A 121 31.34 3.00 0.35
CA ILE A 121 30.92 3.57 1.63
C ILE A 121 31.94 3.28 2.72
N SER A 122 32.42 4.31 3.38
CA SER A 122 33.38 4.22 4.50
C SER A 122 32.78 4.68 5.83
N GLY A 123 31.59 5.26 5.81
CA GLY A 123 30.82 5.66 6.99
C GLY A 123 29.68 4.69 7.27
N ILE A 124 28.46 5.00 6.80
CA ILE A 124 27.26 4.17 6.95
C ILE A 124 26.42 4.15 5.68
N LEU A 125 25.77 3.02 5.41
CA LEU A 125 24.71 2.87 4.43
C LEU A 125 23.35 2.75 5.14
N ILE A 126 22.39 3.56 4.75
CA ILE A 126 21.01 3.49 5.27
C ILE A 126 20.06 3.13 4.13
N LEU A 127 19.22 2.10 4.35
CA LEU A 127 18.13 1.71 3.48
C LEU A 127 16.82 2.08 4.19
N ASP A 128 16.23 3.21 3.81
CA ASP A 128 14.95 3.66 4.37
C ASP A 128 13.79 3.09 3.57
N GLU A 129 12.71 2.76 4.26
CA GLU A 129 11.57 2.03 3.73
C GLU A 129 12.00 0.76 2.95
N ALA A 130 12.91 -0.02 3.56
CA ALA A 130 13.61 -1.15 2.96
C ALA A 130 12.68 -2.26 2.44
N THR A 131 11.46 -2.39 2.97
CA THR A 131 10.45 -3.32 2.48
C THR A 131 10.01 -3.03 1.02
N PHE A 132 10.21 -1.78 0.56
CA PHE A 132 9.88 -1.35 -0.80
C PHE A 132 11.08 -1.36 -1.75
N LEU A 133 12.22 -1.85 -1.31
CA LEU A 133 13.40 -2.05 -2.14
C LEU A 133 13.46 -3.51 -2.61
N SER A 134 13.75 -3.72 -3.88
CA SER A 134 13.87 -5.05 -4.45
C SER A 134 15.22 -5.72 -4.12
N ASP A 135 15.29 -7.05 -4.25
CA ASP A 135 16.50 -7.82 -3.98
C ASP A 135 17.69 -7.40 -4.87
N ASP A 136 17.43 -7.04 -6.12
CA ASP A 136 18.46 -6.54 -7.05
C ASP A 136 19.05 -5.17 -6.62
N ILE A 137 18.29 -4.33 -5.94
CA ILE A 137 18.83 -3.11 -5.32
C ILE A 137 19.81 -3.48 -4.20
N LEU A 138 19.45 -4.43 -3.36
CA LEU A 138 20.37 -4.90 -2.31
C LEU A 138 21.66 -5.46 -2.91
N GLU A 139 21.57 -6.28 -3.96
CA GLU A 139 22.74 -6.83 -4.66
C GLU A 139 23.66 -5.76 -5.25
N LEU A 140 23.09 -4.63 -5.70
CA LEU A 140 23.87 -3.50 -6.21
C LEU A 140 24.59 -2.73 -5.12
N VAL A 141 23.98 -2.55 -3.92
CA VAL A 141 24.48 -1.62 -2.90
C VAL A 141 25.25 -2.29 -1.77
N MET A 142 25.02 -3.57 -1.50
CA MET A 142 25.80 -4.32 -0.50
C MET A 142 27.31 -4.29 -0.74
N PRO A 143 27.82 -4.45 -1.99
CA PRO A 143 29.25 -4.35 -2.27
C PRO A 143 29.88 -3.01 -1.90
N TRP A 144 29.13 -1.91 -1.83
CA TRP A 144 29.65 -0.61 -1.46
C TRP A 144 30.28 -0.59 -0.05
N CYS A 145 29.78 -1.45 0.83
CA CYS A 145 30.21 -1.52 2.23
C CYS A 145 31.39 -2.47 2.44
N ASN A 146 31.71 -3.34 1.48
CA ASN A 146 32.66 -4.45 1.67
C ASN A 146 34.09 -4.00 1.98
N VAL A 147 34.60 -2.98 1.26
CA VAL A 147 35.99 -2.52 1.37
C VAL A 147 36.28 -2.01 2.80
N HIS A 148 35.36 -1.24 3.35
CA HIS A 148 35.53 -0.61 4.66
C HIS A 148 34.73 -1.29 5.78
N LYS A 149 34.04 -2.39 5.49
CA LYS A 149 33.10 -3.03 6.44
C LYS A 149 32.15 -2.00 7.05
N ALA A 150 31.63 -1.09 6.23
CA ALA A 150 30.74 -0.05 6.69
C ALA A 150 29.44 -0.67 7.24
N PRO A 151 28.91 -0.18 8.37
CA PRO A 151 27.65 -0.68 8.92
C PRO A 151 26.47 -0.31 8.02
N ILE A 152 25.44 -1.12 8.10
CA ILE A 152 24.18 -0.94 7.33
C ILE A 152 23.02 -0.83 8.30
N LEU A 153 22.13 0.13 8.04
CA LEU A 153 20.87 0.28 8.74
C LEU A 153 19.73 0.11 7.76
N MET A 154 18.90 -0.92 7.97
CA MET A 154 17.68 -1.18 7.22
C MET A 154 16.47 -0.83 8.09
N VAL A 155 15.60 0.05 7.62
CA VAL A 155 14.44 0.50 8.40
C VAL A 155 13.19 0.46 7.54
N SER A 156 12.11 -0.08 8.05
CA SER A 156 10.81 -0.05 7.36
C SER A 156 9.62 -0.31 8.27
N THR A 157 8.45 0.08 7.79
CA THR A 157 7.17 -0.54 8.15
C THR A 157 7.08 -1.88 7.41
N PRO A 158 6.74 -2.98 8.08
CA PRO A 158 6.67 -4.30 7.44
C PRO A 158 5.52 -4.35 6.42
N LYS A 159 5.65 -5.23 5.44
CA LYS A 159 4.60 -5.58 4.49
C LYS A 159 4.43 -7.09 4.45
N MET A 160 4.87 -7.75 3.39
CA MET A 160 4.75 -9.20 3.21
C MET A 160 5.90 -9.96 3.85
N LYS A 161 5.72 -11.25 4.12
CA LYS A 161 6.77 -12.17 4.59
C LYS A 161 7.72 -12.60 3.46
N GLN A 162 8.15 -11.64 2.62
CA GLN A 162 9.00 -11.87 1.46
C GLN A 162 10.06 -10.77 1.27
N GLY A 163 10.98 -10.95 0.33
CA GLY A 163 12.05 -10.02 0.03
C GLY A 163 13.20 -10.04 1.04
N PHE A 164 14.27 -9.30 0.72
CA PHE A 164 15.48 -9.29 1.55
C PHE A 164 15.23 -8.71 2.93
N TYR A 165 14.39 -7.68 3.05
CA TYR A 165 14.13 -7.02 4.33
C TYR A 165 13.55 -8.00 5.35
N TYR A 166 12.56 -8.81 4.95
CA TYR A 166 12.01 -9.88 5.80
C TYR A 166 13.07 -10.93 6.15
N ARG A 167 13.84 -11.40 5.16
CA ARG A 167 14.91 -12.41 5.41
C ARG A 167 15.97 -11.91 6.38
N TYR A 168 16.42 -10.65 6.24
CA TYR A 168 17.38 -10.04 7.17
C TYR A 168 16.77 -9.80 8.55
N PHE A 169 15.49 -9.40 8.63
CA PHE A 169 14.80 -9.28 9.90
C PHE A 169 14.73 -10.63 10.63
N MET A 170 14.32 -11.70 9.96
CA MET A 170 14.27 -13.04 10.55
C MET A 170 15.65 -13.53 11.01
N ARG A 171 16.68 -13.32 10.18
CA ARG A 171 18.08 -13.64 10.54
C ARG A 171 18.54 -12.87 11.79
N GLY A 172 18.24 -11.61 11.86
CA GLY A 172 18.68 -10.74 12.97
C GLY A 172 17.98 -11.03 14.31
N LEU A 173 16.89 -11.81 14.33
CA LEU A 173 16.26 -12.27 15.57
C LEU A 173 17.17 -13.24 16.34
N THR A 174 18.03 -13.99 15.66
CA THR A 174 18.99 -14.90 16.30
C THR A 174 20.22 -14.18 16.83
N ASN A 175 20.41 -12.91 16.44
CA ASN A 175 21.53 -12.04 16.84
C ASN A 175 22.89 -12.74 16.72
N ASP A 176 23.33 -12.98 15.48
CA ASP A 176 24.62 -13.65 15.18
C ASP A 176 25.86 -12.75 15.43
N GLY A 177 25.68 -11.61 16.04
CA GLY A 177 26.72 -10.61 16.31
C GLY A 177 26.97 -9.65 15.13
N ILE A 178 26.55 -9.98 13.92
CA ILE A 178 26.64 -9.17 12.71
C ILE A 178 25.30 -8.54 12.38
N VAL A 179 24.24 -9.36 12.29
CA VAL A 179 22.88 -8.91 12.01
C VAL A 179 22.07 -8.92 13.29
N LYS A 180 21.41 -7.82 13.60
CA LYS A 180 20.48 -7.73 14.73
C LYS A 180 19.20 -7.04 14.32
N SER A 181 18.09 -7.65 14.69
CA SER A 181 16.74 -7.10 14.46
C SER A 181 16.23 -6.39 15.70
N PHE A 182 15.54 -5.29 15.44
CA PHE A 182 14.89 -4.45 16.42
C PHE A 182 13.41 -4.34 16.07
N ASP A 183 12.56 -4.86 16.94
CA ASP A 183 11.12 -4.75 16.82
C ASP A 183 10.61 -3.62 17.73
N TRP A 184 10.30 -2.48 17.12
CA TRP A 184 9.83 -1.33 17.87
C TRP A 184 8.38 -1.47 18.36
N ASN A 185 7.66 -2.50 17.92
CA ASN A 185 6.33 -2.79 18.45
C ASN A 185 6.34 -3.23 19.92
N ASN A 186 7.50 -3.69 20.40
CA ASN A 186 7.70 -4.08 21.79
C ASN A 186 7.76 -2.88 22.75
N TYR A 187 7.70 -1.65 22.23
CA TYR A 187 7.75 -0.43 23.04
C TYR A 187 6.44 0.33 23.00
N ASP A 188 6.15 1.04 24.07
CA ASP A 188 5.05 2.00 24.11
C ASP A 188 5.36 3.21 23.23
N THR A 189 4.64 3.33 22.14
CA THR A 189 4.74 4.44 21.20
C THR A 189 3.51 5.35 21.21
N SER A 190 2.66 5.25 22.24
CA SER A 190 1.38 5.98 22.39
C SER A 190 1.55 7.51 22.35
N ARG A 191 2.73 8.03 22.70
CA ARG A 191 3.07 9.45 22.56
C ARG A 191 3.02 9.99 21.12
N PHE A 192 3.12 9.11 20.12
CA PHE A 192 3.06 9.47 18.70
C PHE A 192 1.70 9.18 18.07
N LEU A 193 0.99 8.18 18.60
CA LEU A 193 -0.32 7.76 18.14
C LEU A 193 -1.09 7.18 19.32
N SER A 194 -2.17 7.85 19.75
CA SER A 194 -2.94 7.44 20.91
C SER A 194 -3.76 6.17 20.64
N ASN A 195 -4.18 5.50 21.71
CA ASN A 195 -5.03 4.30 21.60
C ASN A 195 -6.40 4.63 20.97
N GLU A 196 -6.93 5.83 21.24
CA GLU A 196 -8.18 6.30 20.65
C GLU A 196 -8.04 6.45 19.13
N GLN A 197 -6.94 7.04 18.66
CA GLN A 197 -6.65 7.18 17.24
C GLN A 197 -6.44 5.81 16.56
N LEU A 198 -5.80 4.86 17.25
CA LEU A 198 -5.65 3.49 16.74
C LEU A 198 -7.00 2.80 16.59
N ALA A 199 -7.88 2.91 17.57
CA ALA A 199 -9.24 2.34 17.51
C ALA A 199 -10.10 2.95 16.40
N GLU A 200 -9.91 4.23 16.08
CA GLU A 200 -10.53 4.88 14.94
C GLU A 200 -10.01 4.32 13.60
N TYR A 201 -8.67 4.23 13.43
CA TYR A 201 -8.08 3.69 12.21
C TYR A 201 -8.43 2.22 11.97
N GLU A 202 -8.57 1.42 13.03
CA GLU A 202 -8.99 0.02 12.93
C GLU A 202 -10.39 -0.11 12.30
N LYS A 203 -11.29 0.85 12.56
CA LYS A 203 -12.65 0.87 11.98
C LYS A 203 -12.68 1.34 10.53
N LEU A 204 -11.67 2.11 10.10
CA LEU A 204 -11.65 2.81 8.80
C LEU A 204 -10.90 2.06 7.70
N MET A 205 -10.19 0.97 8.03
CA MET A 205 -9.37 0.25 7.06
C MET A 205 -9.42 -1.26 7.27
N PRO A 206 -9.13 -2.06 6.21
CA PRO A 206 -9.05 -3.51 6.31
C PRO A 206 -8.04 -3.97 7.38
N LYS A 207 -8.37 -5.04 8.10
CA LYS A 207 -7.56 -5.58 9.20
C LYS A 207 -6.11 -5.88 8.79
N ALA A 208 -5.91 -6.47 7.61
CA ALA A 208 -4.57 -6.76 7.10
C ALA A 208 -3.74 -5.47 6.93
N GLN A 209 -4.34 -4.41 6.40
CA GLN A 209 -3.69 -3.11 6.27
C GLN A 209 -3.43 -2.47 7.65
N PHE A 210 -4.40 -2.52 8.56
CA PHE A 210 -4.22 -2.03 9.92
C PHE A 210 -3.08 -2.76 10.65
N ARG A 211 -3.02 -4.10 10.54
CA ARG A 211 -1.95 -4.90 11.14
C ARG A 211 -0.56 -4.54 10.62
N THR A 212 -0.40 -4.35 9.32
CA THR A 212 0.90 -3.98 8.75
C THR A 212 1.31 -2.55 9.09
N GLU A 213 0.41 -1.59 8.93
CA GLU A 213 0.75 -0.16 9.04
C GLU A 213 0.79 0.34 10.49
N TYR A 214 -0.15 -0.11 11.32
CA TYR A 214 -0.35 0.40 12.68
C TYR A 214 0.06 -0.57 13.79
N LEU A 215 0.00 -1.88 13.54
CA LEU A 215 0.55 -2.88 14.47
C LEU A 215 1.97 -3.31 14.08
N GLY A 216 2.45 -2.97 12.89
CA GLY A 216 3.80 -3.28 12.43
C GLY A 216 4.06 -4.78 12.31
N GLU A 217 3.06 -5.55 11.89
CA GLU A 217 3.16 -6.98 11.67
C GLU A 217 3.45 -7.28 10.20
N PHE A 218 4.20 -8.34 9.93
CA PHE A 218 4.32 -8.84 8.56
C PHE A 218 3.04 -9.57 8.16
N ALA A 219 2.50 -9.27 6.98
CA ALA A 219 1.37 -9.98 6.41
C ALA A 219 1.81 -11.34 5.83
N ASP A 220 0.93 -12.35 5.93
CA ASP A 220 1.13 -13.64 5.27
C ASP A 220 0.85 -13.51 3.76
N ASP A 221 1.67 -14.16 2.93
CA ASP A 221 1.57 -14.13 1.47
C ASP A 221 0.31 -14.83 0.93
N ASN A 222 -0.35 -15.63 1.78
CA ASN A 222 -1.50 -16.47 1.43
C ASN A 222 -2.83 -16.03 2.06
N CYS A 223 -2.91 -14.84 2.64
CA CYS A 223 -4.20 -14.33 3.10
C CYS A 223 -5.02 -13.88 1.90
N GLY A 224 -6.10 -14.60 1.58
CA GLY A 224 -7.11 -14.14 0.62
C GLY A 224 -7.55 -12.72 0.98
N VAL A 225 -7.82 -11.90 -0.03
CA VAL A 225 -8.19 -10.49 0.18
C VAL A 225 -9.47 -10.38 1.01
N PHE A 226 -10.43 -11.25 0.75
CA PHE A 226 -11.75 -11.20 1.38
C PHE A 226 -11.88 -12.18 2.54
N GLU A 227 -11.33 -11.83 3.70
CA GLU A 227 -11.53 -12.63 4.91
C GLU A 227 -12.99 -12.51 5.40
N GLY A 228 -13.56 -13.63 5.87
CA GLY A 228 -14.89 -13.64 6.47
C GLY A 228 -16.08 -13.60 5.50
N PHE A 229 -15.87 -13.52 4.17
CA PHE A 229 -16.97 -13.47 3.20
C PHE A 229 -17.94 -14.67 3.29
N ARG A 230 -17.44 -15.85 3.71
CA ARG A 230 -18.28 -17.04 3.87
C ARG A 230 -19.36 -16.89 4.94
N SER A 231 -19.12 -16.07 5.98
CA SER A 231 -20.12 -15.76 7.00
C SER A 231 -21.19 -14.76 6.53
N CYS A 232 -20.94 -14.13 5.38
CA CYS A 232 -21.85 -13.19 4.74
C CYS A 232 -22.70 -13.81 3.63
N VAL A 233 -22.66 -15.14 3.48
CA VAL A 233 -23.47 -15.84 2.45
C VAL A 233 -24.91 -15.95 2.92
N LEU A 234 -25.84 -15.49 2.06
CA LEU A 234 -27.28 -15.56 2.29
C LEU A 234 -27.80 -16.99 2.18
N SER A 235 -28.67 -17.39 3.10
CA SER A 235 -29.35 -18.68 3.07
C SER A 235 -30.57 -18.71 2.11
N GLU A 236 -31.10 -17.52 1.78
CA GLU A 236 -32.30 -17.37 0.94
C GLU A 236 -32.30 -16.02 0.20
N PRO A 237 -32.99 -15.90 -0.94
CA PRO A 237 -33.18 -14.63 -1.65
C PRO A 237 -33.83 -13.57 -0.76
N LYS A 238 -33.42 -12.31 -0.92
CA LYS A 238 -33.94 -11.17 -0.15
C LYS A 238 -34.82 -10.26 -1.02
N PRO A 239 -35.86 -9.63 -0.44
CA PRO A 239 -36.64 -8.62 -1.13
C PRO A 239 -35.80 -7.33 -1.34
N TYR A 240 -36.23 -6.48 -2.27
CA TYR A 240 -35.63 -5.19 -2.55
C TYR A 240 -36.67 -4.13 -2.87
N LYS A 241 -36.36 -2.89 -2.48
CA LYS A 241 -37.06 -1.67 -2.90
C LYS A 241 -36.18 -0.80 -3.76
N LYS A 242 -34.85 -0.78 -3.45
CA LYS A 242 -33.84 -0.08 -4.22
C LYS A 242 -32.77 -1.07 -4.69
N LEU A 243 -32.20 -0.80 -5.86
CA LEU A 243 -31.12 -1.57 -6.44
C LEU A 243 -29.91 -0.68 -6.72
N TYR A 244 -28.76 -1.13 -6.24
CA TYR A 244 -27.46 -0.53 -6.45
C TYR A 244 -26.62 -1.52 -7.27
N ILE A 245 -26.32 -1.15 -8.51
CA ILE A 245 -25.85 -2.09 -9.52
C ILE A 245 -24.42 -1.78 -9.92
N GLY A 246 -23.57 -2.80 -9.89
CA GLY A 246 -22.23 -2.79 -10.46
C GLY A 246 -22.20 -3.63 -11.74
N ILE A 247 -21.48 -3.15 -12.75
CA ILE A 247 -21.33 -3.84 -14.04
C ILE A 247 -19.85 -3.89 -14.40
N ASP A 248 -19.38 -5.11 -14.71
CA ASP A 248 -18.10 -5.36 -15.34
C ASP A 248 -18.31 -5.88 -16.75
N TRP A 249 -17.58 -5.33 -17.76
CA TRP A 249 -17.81 -5.61 -19.17
C TRP A 249 -16.75 -6.56 -19.73
N ALA A 250 -17.17 -7.69 -20.30
CA ALA A 250 -16.25 -8.57 -21.04
C ALA A 250 -15.74 -7.93 -22.33
N ASN A 251 -14.45 -8.09 -22.59
CA ASN A 251 -13.76 -7.62 -23.82
C ASN A 251 -14.03 -8.53 -25.06
N GLY A 252 -15.19 -9.14 -25.18
CA GLY A 252 -15.71 -9.76 -26.43
C GLY A 252 -14.76 -10.69 -27.20
N GLY A 253 -13.92 -11.51 -26.56
CA GLY A 253 -12.98 -12.38 -27.27
C GLY A 253 -12.13 -13.29 -26.42
N GLY A 254 -12.23 -13.19 -25.09
CA GLY A 254 -11.48 -13.96 -24.11
C GLY A 254 -12.35 -14.85 -23.23
N ASN A 255 -11.79 -15.23 -22.09
CA ASN A 255 -12.47 -15.99 -21.04
C ASN A 255 -13.24 -15.10 -20.06
N ASP A 256 -13.25 -13.76 -20.26
CA ASP A 256 -13.87 -12.80 -19.36
C ASP A 256 -15.39 -12.79 -19.51
N ASP A 257 -16.10 -12.70 -18.41
CA ASP A 257 -17.56 -12.59 -18.40
C ASP A 257 -18.02 -11.14 -18.23
N THR A 258 -19.12 -10.80 -18.89
CA THR A 258 -19.90 -9.62 -18.48
C THR A 258 -20.68 -9.98 -17.24
N VAL A 259 -20.49 -9.21 -16.17
CA VAL A 259 -21.08 -9.46 -14.86
C VAL A 259 -21.96 -8.29 -14.43
N ILE A 260 -23.14 -8.62 -13.89
CA ILE A 260 -24.03 -7.69 -13.19
C ILE A 260 -24.19 -8.19 -11.77
N SER A 261 -23.83 -7.34 -10.81
CA SER A 261 -24.12 -7.54 -9.39
C SER A 261 -25.05 -6.45 -8.92
N ALA A 262 -26.12 -6.78 -8.19
CA ALA A 262 -27.04 -5.80 -7.65
C ALA A 262 -27.29 -6.03 -6.16
N LEU A 263 -27.10 -4.98 -5.36
CA LEU A 263 -27.41 -4.95 -3.92
C LEU A 263 -28.72 -4.22 -3.67
N ASN A 264 -29.45 -4.64 -2.64
CA ASN A 264 -30.60 -3.91 -2.14
C ASN A 264 -30.21 -2.79 -1.17
N GLU A 265 -31.21 -2.10 -0.61
CA GLU A 265 -31.04 -0.99 0.36
C GLU A 265 -30.41 -1.40 1.70
N ASN A 266 -30.23 -2.69 1.95
CA ASN A 266 -29.61 -3.23 3.18
C ASN A 266 -28.18 -3.73 2.92
N GLY A 267 -27.65 -3.61 1.69
CA GLY A 267 -26.34 -4.16 1.31
C GLY A 267 -26.38 -5.68 1.05
N GLU A 268 -27.56 -6.26 0.78
CA GLU A 268 -27.73 -7.66 0.47
C GLU A 268 -27.77 -7.84 -1.04
N GLN A 269 -26.96 -8.76 -1.60
CA GLN A 269 -26.96 -9.06 -3.02
C GLN A 269 -28.25 -9.80 -3.39
N VAL A 270 -29.00 -9.24 -4.32
CA VAL A 270 -30.30 -9.79 -4.76
C VAL A 270 -30.25 -10.30 -6.20
N PHE A 271 -29.30 -9.82 -6.99
CA PHE A 271 -29.05 -10.33 -8.34
C PHE A 271 -27.57 -10.51 -8.59
N LEU A 272 -27.22 -11.60 -9.25
CA LEU A 272 -25.92 -11.89 -9.82
C LEU A 272 -26.13 -12.58 -11.16
N PHE A 273 -25.69 -11.94 -12.24
CA PHE A 273 -25.70 -12.51 -13.58
C PHE A 273 -24.30 -12.42 -14.17
N TYR A 274 -23.85 -13.48 -14.79
CA TYR A 274 -22.61 -13.50 -15.55
C TYR A 274 -22.80 -14.31 -16.82
N PHE A 275 -22.27 -13.80 -17.92
CA PHE A 275 -22.38 -14.46 -19.21
C PHE A 275 -21.24 -14.03 -20.13
N ASN A 276 -20.82 -14.98 -20.97
CA ASN A 276 -19.83 -14.74 -22.00
C ASN A 276 -20.50 -14.62 -23.35
N THR A 277 -20.41 -13.45 -23.99
CA THR A 277 -20.85 -13.26 -25.37
C THR A 277 -19.95 -12.28 -26.10
N LYS A 278 -19.60 -12.63 -27.35
CA LYS A 278 -18.78 -11.76 -28.23
C LYS A 278 -19.56 -10.56 -28.78
N SER A 279 -20.87 -10.49 -28.56
CA SER A 279 -21.70 -9.42 -29.10
C SER A 279 -21.98 -8.34 -28.07
N ASN A 280 -21.34 -7.21 -28.23
CA ASN A 280 -21.59 -6.00 -27.42
C ASN A 280 -23.07 -5.60 -27.42
N TYR A 281 -23.74 -5.75 -28.57
CA TYR A 281 -25.17 -5.47 -28.69
C TYR A 281 -26.00 -6.37 -27.75
N LYS A 282 -25.73 -7.69 -27.71
CA LYS A 282 -26.43 -8.60 -26.81
C LYS A 282 -26.20 -8.29 -25.34
N GLN A 283 -25.00 -7.85 -24.98
CA GLN A 283 -24.69 -7.42 -23.61
C GLN A 283 -25.56 -6.22 -23.23
N ILE A 284 -25.60 -5.18 -24.08
CA ILE A 284 -26.40 -3.97 -23.85
C ILE A 284 -27.87 -4.26 -23.78
N GLU A 285 -28.38 -5.10 -24.71
CA GLU A 285 -29.81 -5.51 -24.74
C GLU A 285 -30.20 -6.23 -23.46
N PHE A 286 -29.37 -7.18 -23.01
CA PHE A 286 -29.65 -7.92 -21.78
C PHE A 286 -29.69 -6.97 -20.57
N ILE A 287 -28.68 -6.14 -20.41
CA ILE A 287 -28.58 -5.20 -19.29
C ILE A 287 -29.69 -4.15 -19.38
N GLY A 288 -29.93 -3.60 -20.57
CA GLY A 288 -30.97 -2.59 -20.76
C GLY A 288 -32.37 -3.14 -20.44
N ASN A 289 -32.66 -4.38 -20.80
CA ASN A 289 -33.95 -5.05 -20.49
C ASN A 289 -34.05 -5.31 -18.97
N PHE A 290 -32.98 -5.76 -18.33
CA PHE A 290 -32.92 -5.90 -16.86
C PHE A 290 -33.21 -4.59 -16.15
N LEU A 291 -32.57 -3.49 -16.57
CA LEU A 291 -32.80 -2.16 -15.98
C LEU A 291 -34.25 -1.69 -16.21
N GLU A 292 -34.83 -1.92 -17.40
CA GLU A 292 -36.21 -1.52 -17.70
C GLU A 292 -37.25 -2.31 -16.87
N GLU A 293 -37.01 -3.62 -16.69
CA GLU A 293 -37.84 -4.46 -15.82
C GLU A 293 -37.87 -3.98 -14.38
N HIS A 294 -36.72 -3.48 -13.89
CA HIS A 294 -36.55 -3.01 -12.50
C HIS A 294 -36.56 -1.48 -12.37
N LYS A 295 -37.05 -0.75 -13.37
CA LYS A 295 -37.00 0.71 -13.50
C LYS A 295 -37.36 1.50 -12.23
N ASN A 296 -38.41 1.05 -11.53
CA ASN A 296 -38.88 1.73 -10.32
C ASN A 296 -38.00 1.50 -9.09
N SER A 297 -37.10 0.53 -9.16
CA SER A 297 -36.21 0.16 -8.04
C SER A 297 -34.77 0.58 -8.27
N VAL A 298 -34.32 0.78 -9.52
CA VAL A 298 -32.93 1.15 -9.82
C VAL A 298 -32.61 2.52 -9.24
N ALA A 299 -31.69 2.56 -8.27
CA ALA A 299 -31.24 3.78 -7.61
C ALA A 299 -29.95 4.34 -8.25
N LEU A 300 -28.97 3.48 -8.51
CA LEU A 300 -27.68 3.87 -9.10
C LEU A 300 -27.05 2.67 -9.80
N VAL A 301 -26.49 2.92 -10.98
CA VAL A 301 -25.68 1.95 -11.74
C VAL A 301 -24.25 2.46 -11.87
N VAL A 302 -23.28 1.63 -11.52
CA VAL A 302 -21.85 1.94 -11.62
C VAL A 302 -21.17 0.91 -12.52
N PRO A 303 -21.08 1.18 -13.84
CA PRO A 303 -20.31 0.35 -14.76
C PRO A 303 -18.82 0.71 -14.75
N GLU A 304 -17.96 -0.28 -15.05
CA GLU A 304 -16.55 -0.02 -15.36
C GLU A 304 -16.42 0.67 -16.73
N LEU A 305 -15.48 1.64 -16.83
CA LEU A 305 -15.25 2.41 -18.07
C LEU A 305 -14.04 1.94 -18.87
N ASN A 306 -13.22 1.04 -18.35
CA ASN A 306 -12.00 0.61 -19.02
C ASN A 306 -12.30 -0.15 -20.32
N SER A 307 -11.33 -0.11 -21.24
CA SER A 307 -11.41 -0.83 -22.52
C SER A 307 -12.70 -0.50 -23.30
N ILE A 308 -13.60 -1.44 -23.43
CA ILE A 308 -14.90 -1.25 -24.11
C ILE A 308 -15.97 -0.62 -23.21
N GLY A 309 -15.69 -0.45 -21.91
CA GLY A 309 -16.68 0.02 -20.93
C GLY A 309 -17.22 1.41 -21.22
N THR A 310 -16.41 2.33 -21.72
CA THR A 310 -16.85 3.69 -22.07
C THR A 310 -17.95 3.68 -23.16
N PRO A 311 -17.71 3.12 -24.36
CA PRO A 311 -18.78 3.07 -25.38
C PRO A 311 -19.99 2.25 -24.96
N MET A 312 -19.80 1.15 -24.23
CA MET A 312 -20.90 0.33 -23.71
C MET A 312 -21.79 1.14 -22.74
N THR A 313 -21.16 1.89 -21.84
CA THR A 313 -21.85 2.76 -20.88
C THR A 313 -22.61 3.90 -21.58
N GLU A 314 -22.03 4.53 -22.61
CA GLU A 314 -22.72 5.55 -23.40
C GLU A 314 -23.97 4.99 -24.12
N TYR A 315 -23.86 3.77 -24.69
CA TYR A 315 -25.00 3.10 -25.30
C TYR A 315 -26.09 2.78 -24.28
N LEU A 316 -25.68 2.31 -23.09
CA LEU A 316 -26.62 2.01 -21.99
C LEU A 316 -27.33 3.28 -21.50
N GLN A 317 -26.63 4.40 -21.38
CA GLN A 317 -27.21 5.71 -21.03
C GLN A 317 -28.23 6.18 -22.07
N ARG A 318 -27.97 5.98 -23.37
CA ARG A 318 -28.92 6.27 -24.44
C ARG A 318 -30.13 5.37 -24.42
N ARG A 319 -29.93 4.07 -24.07
CA ARG A 319 -30.99 3.05 -23.98
C ARG A 319 -31.89 3.30 -22.77
N CYS A 320 -31.31 3.76 -21.64
CA CYS A 320 -31.99 3.96 -20.36
C CYS A 320 -31.78 5.40 -19.85
N PRO A 321 -32.28 6.45 -20.52
CA PRO A 321 -32.01 7.87 -20.17
C PRO A 321 -32.60 8.30 -18.82
N TRP A 322 -33.52 7.51 -18.27
CA TRP A 322 -34.13 7.70 -16.96
C TRP A 322 -33.24 7.18 -15.82
N CYS A 323 -32.23 6.34 -16.12
CA CYS A 323 -31.41 5.66 -15.15
C CYS A 323 -30.20 6.53 -14.75
N ASN A 324 -29.93 6.62 -13.45
CA ASN A 324 -28.70 7.27 -12.95
C ASN A 324 -27.53 6.31 -13.15
N ILE A 325 -26.67 6.58 -14.15
CA ILE A 325 -25.51 5.76 -14.50
C ILE A 325 -24.26 6.58 -14.32
N GLN A 326 -23.38 6.20 -13.39
CA GLN A 326 -22.13 6.85 -13.07
C GLN A 326 -20.97 5.90 -13.34
N GLY A 327 -20.27 6.09 -14.45
CA GLY A 327 -19.15 5.25 -14.84
C GLY A 327 -17.95 5.34 -13.86
N HIS A 328 -17.25 4.22 -13.70
CA HIS A 328 -16.05 4.10 -12.88
C HIS A 328 -14.82 3.84 -13.76
N ASN A 329 -13.86 4.77 -13.72
CA ASN A 329 -12.58 4.58 -14.40
C ASN A 329 -11.62 3.81 -13.49
N THR A 330 -11.27 2.59 -13.86
CA THR A 330 -10.41 1.71 -13.06
C THR A 330 -8.94 1.98 -13.38
N THR A 331 -8.26 2.55 -12.41
CA THR A 331 -6.80 2.64 -12.30
C THR A 331 -6.34 1.75 -11.15
N ASN A 332 -5.06 1.44 -11.02
CA ASN A 332 -4.57 0.69 -9.85
C ASN A 332 -5.00 1.31 -8.52
N ALA A 333 -4.97 2.63 -8.41
CA ALA A 333 -5.39 3.32 -7.20
C ALA A 333 -6.90 3.20 -6.94
N SER A 334 -7.74 3.38 -7.96
CA SER A 334 -9.19 3.29 -7.80
C SER A 334 -9.70 1.86 -7.67
N LYS A 335 -9.01 0.86 -8.29
CA LYS A 335 -9.26 -0.57 -8.05
C LYS A 335 -8.99 -0.92 -6.59
N ASN A 336 -7.84 -0.47 -6.06
CA ASN A 336 -7.50 -0.69 -4.67
C ASN A 336 -8.52 -0.05 -3.71
N ASP A 337 -9.05 1.13 -4.02
CA ASP A 337 -10.07 1.80 -3.19
C ASP A 337 -11.37 0.98 -3.12
N ILE A 338 -11.92 0.54 -4.27
CA ILE A 338 -13.18 -0.23 -4.28
C ILE A 338 -13.01 -1.62 -3.64
N VAL A 339 -11.86 -2.27 -3.85
CA VAL A 339 -11.57 -3.58 -3.24
C VAL A 339 -11.40 -3.46 -1.73
N ASN A 340 -10.66 -2.44 -1.24
CA ASN A 340 -10.52 -2.21 0.20
C ASN A 340 -11.86 -1.91 0.88
N LYS A 341 -12.75 -1.16 0.23
CA LYS A 341 -14.10 -0.88 0.74
C LYS A 341 -14.95 -2.14 0.80
N LEU A 342 -14.88 -3.00 -0.22
CA LEU A 342 -15.56 -4.28 -0.24
C LEU A 342 -15.01 -5.23 0.85
N GLN A 343 -13.69 -5.29 1.01
CA GLN A 343 -13.05 -6.06 2.07
C GLN A 343 -13.55 -5.63 3.45
N LEU A 344 -13.55 -4.32 3.71
CA LEU A 344 -14.05 -3.76 4.96
C LEU A 344 -15.53 -4.07 5.19
N ALA A 345 -16.34 -4.06 4.11
CA ALA A 345 -17.76 -4.40 4.20
C ALA A 345 -17.98 -5.86 4.63
N PHE A 346 -17.17 -6.81 4.12
CA PHE A 346 -17.20 -8.20 4.57
C PHE A 346 -16.73 -8.34 6.03
N GLU A 347 -15.65 -7.70 6.40
CA GLU A 347 -15.12 -7.75 7.77
C GLU A 347 -16.12 -7.19 8.81
N GLN A 348 -16.89 -6.17 8.41
CA GLN A 348 -17.92 -5.56 9.24
C GLN A 348 -19.30 -6.21 9.10
N GLN A 349 -19.43 -7.26 8.28
CA GLN A 349 -20.69 -7.94 7.97
C GLN A 349 -21.81 -7.00 7.48
N LYS A 350 -21.43 -5.96 6.74
CA LYS A 350 -22.34 -4.97 6.17
C LYS A 350 -22.84 -5.34 4.79
N ILE A 351 -22.17 -6.26 4.12
CA ILE A 351 -22.56 -6.82 2.82
C ILE A 351 -22.90 -8.28 3.00
N HIS A 352 -23.94 -8.73 2.29
CA HIS A 352 -24.30 -10.14 2.22
C HIS A 352 -24.46 -10.56 0.76
N ILE A 353 -24.02 -11.76 0.42
CA ILE A 353 -23.90 -12.23 -0.96
C ILE A 353 -24.71 -13.51 -1.22
N ILE A 354 -25.12 -13.69 -2.47
CA ILE A 354 -25.78 -14.90 -2.94
C ILE A 354 -24.82 -16.10 -2.81
N ASN A 355 -25.35 -17.27 -2.47
CA ASN A 355 -24.60 -18.52 -2.47
C ASN A 355 -24.44 -19.02 -3.93
N ASP A 356 -23.42 -18.55 -4.61
CA ASP A 356 -23.04 -18.91 -5.97
C ASP A 356 -21.61 -19.47 -5.98
N GLU A 357 -21.43 -20.68 -6.52
CA GLU A 357 -20.15 -21.40 -6.48
C GLU A 357 -19.01 -20.62 -7.17
N LYS A 358 -19.30 -20.00 -8.33
CA LYS A 358 -18.29 -19.23 -9.08
C LYS A 358 -17.88 -17.97 -8.32
N GLN A 359 -18.85 -17.25 -7.76
CA GLN A 359 -18.60 -16.08 -6.91
C GLN A 359 -17.75 -16.43 -5.70
N LEU A 360 -18.11 -17.50 -4.98
CA LEU A 360 -17.35 -17.95 -3.79
C LEU A 360 -15.93 -18.39 -4.15
N MET A 361 -15.77 -19.01 -5.33
CA MET A 361 -14.45 -19.39 -5.83
C MET A 361 -13.59 -18.16 -6.17
N GLU A 362 -14.10 -17.18 -6.93
CA GLU A 362 -13.37 -15.95 -7.26
C GLU A 362 -12.98 -15.17 -6.00
N LEU A 363 -13.90 -14.98 -5.05
CA LEU A 363 -13.60 -14.31 -3.78
C LEU A 363 -12.53 -15.05 -2.98
N SER A 364 -12.53 -16.39 -2.98
CA SER A 364 -11.52 -17.18 -2.26
C SER A 364 -10.13 -17.13 -2.89
N MET A 365 -10.07 -16.98 -4.23
CA MET A 365 -8.82 -16.97 -5.00
C MET A 365 -8.23 -15.55 -5.16
N TYR A 366 -9.01 -14.51 -4.86
CA TYR A 366 -8.57 -13.15 -5.02
C TYR A 366 -7.41 -12.84 -4.07
N THR A 367 -6.27 -12.46 -4.63
CA THR A 367 -5.04 -12.29 -3.88
C THR A 367 -4.50 -10.88 -3.98
N LEU A 368 -3.76 -10.52 -2.96
CA LEU A 368 -3.00 -9.29 -2.91
C LEU A 368 -1.59 -9.58 -3.44
N GLU A 369 -1.22 -8.94 -4.54
CA GLU A 369 0.14 -8.98 -5.07
C GLU A 369 0.85 -7.66 -4.76
N PHE A 370 2.00 -7.75 -4.13
CA PHE A 370 2.88 -6.60 -3.97
C PHE A 370 3.88 -6.55 -5.11
N ASN A 371 3.71 -5.60 -6.02
CA ASN A 371 4.68 -5.39 -7.09
C ASN A 371 5.84 -4.55 -6.57
N ILE A 372 6.98 -5.20 -6.35
CA ILE A 372 8.20 -4.57 -5.84
C ILE A 372 8.70 -3.47 -6.80
N ASN A 373 8.54 -3.64 -8.12
CA ASN A 373 9.02 -2.69 -9.13
C ASN A 373 8.19 -1.40 -9.16
N THR A 374 6.87 -1.51 -9.08
CA THR A 374 5.94 -0.36 -9.08
C THR A 374 5.62 0.13 -7.67
N LYS A 375 6.04 -0.60 -6.63
CA LYS A 375 5.78 -0.32 -5.21
C LYS A 375 4.30 -0.18 -4.90
N SER A 376 3.48 -0.80 -5.71
CA SER A 376 2.04 -0.79 -5.60
C SER A 376 1.51 -2.14 -5.15
N ILE A 377 0.49 -2.09 -4.33
CA ILE A 377 -0.37 -3.23 -4.09
C ILE A 377 -1.29 -3.31 -5.30
N THR A 378 -1.36 -4.48 -5.92
CA THR A 378 -2.35 -4.83 -6.92
C THR A 378 -3.20 -5.97 -6.40
N TYR A 379 -4.47 -5.88 -6.64
CA TYR A 379 -5.43 -6.93 -6.34
C TYR A 379 -5.81 -7.62 -7.64
N ASN A 380 -5.56 -8.92 -7.76
CA ASN A 380 -5.84 -9.68 -8.96
C ASN A 380 -6.26 -11.11 -8.61
N ALA A 381 -6.97 -11.75 -9.54
CA ALA A 381 -7.06 -13.20 -9.55
C ALA A 381 -5.70 -13.80 -9.98
N PRO A 382 -5.28 -14.97 -9.45
CA PRO A 382 -4.12 -15.69 -9.94
C PRO A 382 -4.22 -16.00 -11.44
N GLN A 383 -3.06 -16.22 -12.09
CA GLN A 383 -3.03 -16.54 -13.52
C GLN A 383 -3.93 -17.73 -13.85
N GLY A 384 -4.86 -17.55 -14.79
CA GLY A 384 -5.85 -18.57 -15.21
C GLY A 384 -7.19 -18.48 -14.48
N PHE A 385 -7.38 -17.53 -13.57
CA PHE A 385 -8.65 -17.24 -12.91
C PHE A 385 -9.12 -15.83 -13.27
N ASN A 386 -10.45 -15.63 -13.24
CA ASN A 386 -11.09 -14.35 -13.51
C ASN A 386 -11.39 -13.61 -12.19
N ASP A 387 -11.54 -12.28 -12.28
CA ASP A 387 -11.95 -11.42 -11.16
C ASP A 387 -13.21 -10.58 -11.47
N ASP A 388 -13.89 -10.91 -12.55
CA ASP A 388 -15.02 -10.15 -13.09
C ASP A 388 -16.17 -10.02 -12.06
N ILE A 389 -16.48 -11.11 -11.34
CA ILE A 389 -17.51 -11.11 -10.29
C ILE A 389 -17.07 -10.27 -9.09
N CYS A 390 -15.79 -10.37 -8.69
CA CYS A 390 -15.25 -9.56 -7.61
C CYS A 390 -15.32 -8.06 -7.93
N ILE A 391 -15.00 -7.67 -9.15
CA ILE A 391 -15.04 -6.27 -9.60
C ILE A 391 -16.49 -5.77 -9.69
N ALA A 392 -17.40 -6.52 -10.31
CA ALA A 392 -18.80 -6.14 -10.37
C ALA A 392 -19.43 -6.00 -8.98
N LEU A 393 -19.07 -6.88 -8.03
CA LEU A 393 -19.49 -6.79 -6.63
C LEU A 393 -18.92 -5.56 -5.93
N ALA A 394 -17.65 -5.23 -6.16
CA ALA A 394 -17.03 -4.02 -5.60
C ALA A 394 -17.66 -2.73 -6.17
N LEU A 395 -18.04 -2.73 -7.43
CA LEU A 395 -18.77 -1.63 -8.07
C LEU A 395 -20.21 -1.49 -7.54
N SER A 396 -20.91 -2.61 -7.29
CA SER A 396 -22.24 -2.56 -6.66
C SER A 396 -22.18 -2.06 -5.22
N TRP A 397 -21.14 -2.45 -4.46
CA TRP A 397 -20.90 -1.90 -3.13
C TRP A 397 -20.60 -0.39 -3.18
N LYS A 398 -19.83 0.05 -4.16
CA LYS A 398 -19.60 1.49 -4.40
C LYS A 398 -20.89 2.23 -4.71
N ALA A 399 -21.76 1.66 -5.55
CA ALA A 399 -23.08 2.24 -5.84
C ALA A 399 -23.94 2.37 -4.57
N PHE A 400 -23.94 1.33 -3.73
CA PHE A 400 -24.64 1.31 -2.45
C PHE A 400 -24.08 2.39 -1.49
N ASP A 401 -22.76 2.48 -1.32
CA ASP A 401 -22.11 3.45 -0.44
C ASP A 401 -22.42 4.90 -0.86
N ILE A 402 -22.39 5.21 -2.16
CA ILE A 402 -22.81 6.52 -2.70
C ILE A 402 -24.27 6.79 -2.38
N GLY A 403 -25.16 5.84 -2.66
CA GLY A 403 -26.60 6.00 -2.49
C GLY A 403 -27.05 6.10 -1.04
N ALA A 404 -26.38 5.40 -0.13
CA ALA A 404 -26.65 5.48 1.32
C ALA A 404 -26.22 6.82 1.92
N ASN A 405 -25.11 7.42 1.43
CA ASN A 405 -24.56 8.67 1.94
C ASN A 405 -25.32 9.90 1.42
N VAL A 406 -25.96 9.86 0.27
CA VAL A 406 -26.80 10.97 -0.24
C VAL A 406 -27.94 11.30 0.72
N GLY A 407 -28.47 10.33 1.48
CA GLY A 407 -29.49 10.57 2.50
C GLY A 407 -29.01 11.35 3.74
N GLN A 408 -27.73 11.33 4.07
CA GLN A 408 -27.17 12.00 5.25
C GLN A 408 -26.89 13.49 5.01
N TYR A 409 -26.61 13.91 3.79
CA TYR A 409 -26.35 15.33 3.49
C TYR A 409 -27.60 16.22 3.44
N TYR A 410 -28.79 15.65 3.29
CA TYR A 410 -30.05 16.41 3.30
C TYR A 410 -30.57 16.78 4.70
N PHE A 411 -30.01 16.24 5.78
CA PHE A 411 -30.44 16.54 7.13
C PHE A 411 -29.67 17.68 7.83
N TYR A 412 -28.67 18.27 7.15
CA TYR A 412 -27.89 19.40 7.71
C TYR A 412 -28.19 20.77 7.07
N ILE A 413 -29.23 20.86 6.24
CA ILE A 413 -29.67 22.12 5.63
C ILE A 413 -31.19 22.28 5.91
N ASN A 414 -31.57 22.38 7.18
CA ASN A 414 -32.84 22.96 7.62
C ASN A 414 -32.68 23.54 9.02
#